data_800bed749df5b939767f7d63befbf444
#
_entry.id   800bed749df5b939767f7d63befbf444
#
_cell.length_a   1.000
_cell.length_b   1.000
_cell.length_c   1.000
_cell.angle_alpha   90.00
_cell.angle_beta   90.00
_cell.angle_gamma   90.00
#
_symmetry.space_group_name_H-M   'P 1'
#
loop_
_entity.id
_entity.type
_entity.pdbx_description
1 polymer ?
#
loop_
_entity_poly.entity_id
_entity_poly.type
_entity_poly.pdbx_seq_one_letter_code
_entity_poly.pdbx_strand_id
1 'polypeptide(L)'
;MNVNITISKKVFNDIYLPYLNNKDRYLVFYGGGSSGKSHFIAQRYIYKLLNNKRCNLLIVRQTGDTNRRSTFPLVKQVISSWNLTEHFKINETDMRIVCKLNGNEIAFAGLDDVEKIKSITFASGELTDIWVEEATETQEADINQLKVRLRGGKTDKQMVLSFNPINIQHWIKGHFIDSGLATVCFSTYKDNKFLSDADRKALEDLKYTDEYTYNVYCLGQWGVLGKTVFDARAIQARLEVAPKPIKTGYFDYNYDGLRITDIRWVNDQNGYIRIYQMPNVPAFTEYCIGGDTAGDGSDYFTAHVLDARTGEQVATLKQQFDADQYTRQVYCLGKYYKDALIGIEANFDSYPIMELQRLGYTKQYTRAAQDTYTGKTEKRFGFKTTSLTRPTIISRLIEIVREHCDTINDKDTLEELLTIIRNERGRIEAPEGGHDDQMMGLAIAHHIREQVVFAQEEIVVSPQHSFDVERMFDIVYDYGEGMTIV
;
A
#
# COMPACT_ATOMS: atom_id res chain seq x y z
N MET A 1 11.20 -8.60 53.18
CA MET A 1 10.22 -9.70 53.09
C MET A 1 10.32 -10.24 51.64
N ASN A 2 10.55 -11.54 51.51
CA ASN A 2 10.44 -12.16 50.19
C ASN A 2 8.98 -12.35 49.87
N VAL A 3 8.44 -11.58 48.92
CA VAL A 3 7.05 -11.70 48.45
C VAL A 3 7.06 -12.70 47.28
N ASN A 4 6.34 -13.83 47.45
CA ASN A 4 6.15 -14.80 46.37
C ASN A 4 4.84 -14.51 45.66
N ILE A 5 4.93 -14.04 44.40
CA ILE A 5 3.78 -13.79 43.54
C ILE A 5 3.76 -14.88 42.45
N THR A 6 2.66 -15.62 42.38
CA THR A 6 2.46 -16.64 41.35
C THR A 6 1.35 -16.19 40.39
N ILE A 7 1.69 -16.04 39.12
CA ILE A 7 0.74 -15.68 38.06
C ILE A 7 0.48 -16.91 37.18
N SER A 8 -0.76 -17.37 37.14
CA SER A 8 -1.13 -18.52 36.30
C SER A 8 -1.10 -18.17 34.81
N LYS A 9 -0.57 -19.06 33.97
CA LYS A 9 -0.64 -18.92 32.50
C LYS A 9 -2.09 -18.83 31.98
N LYS A 10 -3.05 -19.33 32.73
CA LYS A 10 -4.49 -19.31 32.36
C LYS A 10 -5.09 -17.91 32.26
N VAL A 11 -4.44 -16.88 32.83
CA VAL A 11 -4.92 -15.48 32.74
C VAL A 11 -4.60 -14.81 31.41
N PHE A 12 -3.79 -15.44 30.59
CA PHE A 12 -3.42 -14.94 29.25
C PHE A 12 -4.17 -15.69 28.16
N ASN A 13 -4.46 -15.04 27.05
CA ASN A 13 -4.84 -15.73 25.82
C ASN A 13 -3.65 -16.50 25.27
N ASP A 14 -3.91 -17.71 24.76
CA ASP A 14 -2.84 -18.66 24.42
C ASP A 14 -1.96 -18.17 23.28
N ILE A 15 -2.53 -17.43 22.31
CA ILE A 15 -1.81 -16.84 21.17
C ILE A 15 -0.69 -15.87 21.62
N TYR A 16 -0.81 -15.27 22.79
CA TYR A 16 0.16 -14.28 23.28
C TYR A 16 1.25 -14.87 24.18
N LEU A 17 1.11 -16.11 24.64
CA LEU A 17 2.10 -16.74 25.54
C LEU A 17 3.53 -16.76 25.00
N PRO A 18 3.80 -16.98 23.70
CA PRO A 18 5.16 -16.93 23.14
C PRO A 18 5.84 -15.56 23.30
N TYR A 19 5.04 -14.49 23.40
CA TYR A 19 5.54 -13.11 23.46
C TYR A 19 5.74 -12.61 24.90
N LEU A 20 5.34 -13.36 25.93
CA LEU A 20 5.40 -12.91 27.32
C LEU A 20 6.81 -12.51 27.75
N ASN A 21 7.82 -13.31 27.36
CA ASN A 21 9.23 -13.11 27.67
C ASN A 21 10.09 -12.73 26.45
N ASN A 22 9.46 -12.36 25.34
CA ASN A 22 10.20 -11.95 24.14
C ASN A 22 11.01 -10.68 24.41
N LYS A 23 12.26 -10.63 23.92
CA LYS A 23 13.22 -9.54 24.14
C LYS A 23 13.60 -8.78 22.86
N ASP A 24 12.95 -9.09 21.75
CA ASP A 24 13.21 -8.42 20.49
C ASP A 24 12.99 -6.90 20.61
N ARG A 25 13.77 -6.14 19.87
CA ARG A 25 13.77 -4.68 19.94
C ARG A 25 12.42 -4.08 19.65
N TYR A 26 11.70 -4.64 18.65
CA TYR A 26 10.40 -4.20 18.20
C TYR A 26 9.41 -5.36 18.22
N LEU A 27 8.29 -5.16 18.90
CA LEU A 27 7.14 -6.08 18.88
C LEU A 27 5.94 -5.34 18.32
N VAL A 28 5.24 -5.97 17.40
CA VAL A 28 4.00 -5.46 16.81
C VAL A 28 2.87 -6.43 17.12
N PHE A 29 1.84 -5.94 17.83
CA PHE A 29 0.59 -6.65 18.05
C PHE A 29 -0.51 -5.97 17.25
N TYR A 30 -0.94 -6.58 16.15
CA TYR A 30 -1.98 -6.01 15.33
C TYR A 30 -3.09 -7.00 15.03
N GLY A 31 -4.24 -6.52 14.57
CA GLY A 31 -5.37 -7.37 14.20
C GLY A 31 -6.70 -6.80 14.68
N GLY A 32 -7.72 -7.65 14.75
CA GLY A 32 -9.09 -7.22 15.05
C GLY A 32 -9.28 -6.66 16.44
N GLY A 33 -10.33 -5.86 16.59
CA GLY A 33 -10.84 -5.45 17.89
C GLY A 33 -11.26 -6.65 18.73
N SER A 34 -11.39 -6.46 20.02
CA SER A 34 -11.78 -7.51 20.98
C SER A 34 -10.87 -8.74 21.01
N SER A 35 -9.70 -8.72 20.36
CA SER A 35 -8.73 -9.82 20.40
C SER A 35 -7.97 -9.92 21.72
N GLY A 36 -8.03 -8.87 22.58
CA GLY A 36 -7.33 -8.82 23.85
C GLY A 36 -5.88 -8.34 23.80
N LYS A 37 -5.41 -7.77 22.67
CA LYS A 37 -4.03 -7.24 22.48
C LYS A 37 -3.59 -6.31 23.62
N SER A 38 -4.31 -5.21 23.79
CA SER A 38 -3.99 -4.17 24.78
C SER A 38 -4.01 -4.71 26.21
N HIS A 39 -4.98 -5.60 26.52
CA HIS A 39 -5.07 -6.27 27.81
C HIS A 39 -3.84 -7.15 28.07
N PHE A 40 -3.44 -7.96 27.08
CA PHE A 40 -2.23 -8.77 27.19
C PHE A 40 -0.97 -7.91 27.37
N ILE A 41 -0.82 -6.82 26.63
CA ILE A 41 0.35 -5.95 26.76
C ILE A 41 0.41 -5.33 28.15
N ALA A 42 -0.73 -4.87 28.69
CA ALA A 42 -0.80 -4.40 30.07
C ALA A 42 -0.40 -5.49 31.08
N GLN A 43 -0.94 -6.72 30.94
CA GLN A 43 -0.58 -7.87 31.76
C GLN A 43 0.93 -8.19 31.67
N ARG A 44 1.46 -8.20 30.45
CA ARG A 44 2.88 -8.44 30.19
C ARG A 44 3.79 -7.43 30.90
N TYR A 45 3.41 -6.16 30.88
CA TYR A 45 4.21 -5.12 31.54
C TYR A 45 4.08 -5.16 33.06
N ILE A 46 2.92 -5.46 33.62
CA ILE A 46 2.81 -5.71 35.07
C ILE A 46 3.70 -6.90 35.49
N TYR A 47 3.64 -8.00 34.72
CA TYR A 47 4.53 -9.14 34.95
C TYR A 47 6.02 -8.74 34.85
N LYS A 48 6.42 -7.96 33.82
CA LYS A 48 7.78 -7.50 33.61
C LYS A 48 8.26 -6.57 34.72
N LEU A 49 7.41 -5.65 35.21
CA LEU A 49 7.74 -4.75 36.33
C LEU A 49 8.03 -5.51 37.62
N LEU A 50 7.31 -6.61 37.89
CA LEU A 50 7.52 -7.41 39.07
C LEU A 50 8.81 -8.25 39.00
N ASN A 51 9.14 -8.80 37.83
CA ASN A 51 10.23 -9.76 37.66
C ASN A 51 11.57 -9.15 37.31
N ASN A 52 11.62 -8.00 36.66
CA ASN A 52 12.85 -7.42 36.18
C ASN A 52 13.49 -6.49 37.21
N LYS A 53 14.81 -6.52 37.31
CA LYS A 53 15.57 -5.59 38.18
C LYS A 53 15.38 -4.13 37.75
N ARG A 54 15.21 -3.89 36.44
CA ARG A 54 14.92 -2.56 35.86
C ARG A 54 13.92 -2.70 34.73
N CYS A 55 12.82 -2.01 34.87
CA CYS A 55 11.79 -1.88 33.85
C CYS A 55 11.06 -0.55 34.04
N ASN A 56 11.46 0.45 33.27
CA ASN A 56 10.79 1.75 33.25
C ASN A 56 10.07 1.88 31.92
N LEU A 57 8.76 1.93 31.99
CA LEU A 57 7.87 1.90 30.83
C LEU A 57 7.26 3.29 30.57
N LEU A 58 7.31 3.73 29.36
CA LEU A 58 6.51 4.85 28.85
C LEU A 58 5.39 4.34 27.96
N ILE A 59 4.15 4.60 28.34
CA ILE A 59 2.96 4.30 27.53
C ILE A 59 2.52 5.57 26.81
N VAL A 60 2.41 5.51 25.49
CA VAL A 60 2.02 6.66 24.68
C VAL A 60 0.81 6.35 23.79
N ARG A 61 -0.02 7.36 23.58
CA ARG A 61 -1.04 7.48 22.56
C ARG A 61 -0.90 8.82 21.85
N GLN A 62 -1.68 9.04 20.79
CA GLN A 62 -1.68 10.32 20.08
C GLN A 62 -1.90 11.51 21.02
N THR A 63 -2.82 11.41 22.00
CA THR A 63 -3.04 12.47 22.99
C THR A 63 -2.94 11.95 24.42
N GLY A 64 -2.54 12.82 25.36
CA GLY A 64 -2.45 12.49 26.78
C GLY A 64 -3.82 12.18 27.40
N ASP A 65 -4.88 12.82 26.95
CA ASP A 65 -6.24 12.60 27.43
C ASP A 65 -6.75 11.20 27.06
N THR A 66 -6.41 10.70 25.87
CA THR A 66 -6.77 9.33 25.48
C THR A 66 -6.09 8.27 26.37
N ASN A 67 -4.84 8.48 26.78
CA ASN A 67 -4.17 7.62 27.77
C ASN A 67 -4.93 7.60 29.11
N ARG A 68 -5.36 8.76 29.58
CA ARG A 68 -6.10 8.89 30.86
C ARG A 68 -7.40 8.11 30.85
N ARG A 69 -8.06 8.00 29.69
CA ARG A 69 -9.36 7.31 29.56
C ARG A 69 -9.25 5.85 29.13
N SER A 70 -8.12 5.40 28.62
CA SER A 70 -7.94 4.06 28.08
C SER A 70 -6.86 3.24 28.77
N THR A 71 -5.59 3.49 28.50
CA THR A 71 -4.47 2.65 28.95
C THR A 71 -4.21 2.75 30.45
N PHE A 72 -4.36 3.93 31.04
CA PHE A 72 -4.18 4.10 32.48
C PHE A 72 -5.21 3.31 33.31
N PRO A 73 -6.53 3.38 33.04
CA PRO A 73 -7.52 2.51 33.69
C PRO A 73 -7.28 1.03 33.41
N LEU A 74 -6.88 0.67 32.20
CA LEU A 74 -6.58 -0.72 31.83
C LEU A 74 -5.46 -1.31 32.69
N VAL A 75 -4.35 -0.60 32.84
CA VAL A 75 -3.23 -1.05 33.68
C VAL A 75 -3.67 -1.17 35.15
N LYS A 76 -4.45 -0.22 35.66
CA LYS A 76 -5.03 -0.29 37.01
C LYS A 76 -5.95 -1.50 37.19
N GLN A 77 -6.76 -1.80 36.19
CA GLN A 77 -7.65 -2.98 36.20
C GLN A 77 -6.82 -4.27 36.27
N VAL A 78 -5.72 -4.40 35.53
CA VAL A 78 -4.84 -5.57 35.61
C VAL A 78 -4.23 -5.71 37.01
N ILE A 79 -3.72 -4.62 37.59
CA ILE A 79 -3.17 -4.62 38.96
C ILE A 79 -4.22 -5.10 39.98
N SER A 80 -5.44 -4.57 39.89
CA SER A 80 -6.53 -4.92 40.79
C SER A 80 -6.99 -6.37 40.59
N SER A 81 -7.17 -6.82 39.35
CA SER A 81 -7.64 -8.19 39.06
C SER A 81 -6.65 -9.27 39.47
N TRP A 82 -5.36 -8.94 39.57
CA TRP A 82 -4.32 -9.83 40.08
C TRP A 82 -4.09 -9.68 41.61
N ASN A 83 -4.90 -8.88 42.31
CA ASN A 83 -4.76 -8.58 43.75
C ASN A 83 -3.40 -7.98 44.14
N LEU A 84 -2.83 -7.14 43.26
CA LEU A 84 -1.50 -6.56 43.41
C LEU A 84 -1.54 -5.09 43.91
N THR A 85 -2.68 -4.53 44.24
CA THR A 85 -2.86 -3.11 44.56
C THR A 85 -1.92 -2.65 45.68
N GLU A 86 -1.70 -3.46 46.71
CA GLU A 86 -0.79 -3.12 47.81
C GLU A 86 0.69 -2.98 47.37
N HIS A 87 1.08 -3.63 46.28
CA HIS A 87 2.46 -3.61 45.77
C HIS A 87 2.73 -2.46 44.81
N PHE A 88 1.72 -1.67 44.48
CA PHE A 88 1.87 -0.52 43.58
C PHE A 88 1.43 0.79 44.27
N LYS A 89 2.16 1.88 43.95
CA LYS A 89 1.76 3.24 44.26
C LYS A 89 1.23 3.88 42.98
N ILE A 90 -0.01 4.30 42.99
CA ILE A 90 -0.69 4.90 41.83
C ILE A 90 -0.89 6.39 42.12
N ASN A 91 -0.38 7.23 41.20
CA ASN A 91 -0.61 8.68 41.21
C ASN A 91 -1.54 9.03 40.05
N GLU A 92 -2.78 9.35 40.36
CA GLU A 92 -3.84 9.67 39.40
C GLU A 92 -3.59 11.02 38.69
N THR A 93 -3.01 11.99 39.40
CA THR A 93 -2.75 13.33 38.83
C THR A 93 -1.68 13.29 37.75
N ASP A 94 -0.54 12.70 38.09
CA ASP A 94 0.62 12.63 37.20
C ASP A 94 0.58 11.44 36.24
N MET A 95 -0.45 10.60 36.35
CA MET A 95 -0.54 9.30 35.63
C MET A 95 0.77 8.53 35.75
N ARG A 96 1.15 8.17 36.98
CA ARG A 96 2.33 7.37 37.28
C ARG A 96 1.98 6.18 38.15
N ILE A 97 2.59 5.06 37.88
CA ILE A 97 2.45 3.81 38.65
C ILE A 97 3.84 3.32 38.99
N VAL A 98 4.10 3.14 40.29
CA VAL A 98 5.41 2.71 40.81
C VAL A 98 5.26 1.37 41.52
N CYS A 99 6.06 0.39 41.14
CA CYS A 99 6.16 -0.89 41.86
C CYS A 99 6.98 -0.68 43.14
N LYS A 100 6.35 -0.89 44.30
CA LYS A 100 6.99 -0.68 45.63
C LYS A 100 8.08 -1.71 45.94
N LEU A 101 8.08 -2.88 45.25
CA LEU A 101 9.00 -3.97 45.50
C LEU A 101 10.42 -3.67 44.97
N ASN A 102 10.53 -2.92 43.88
CA ASN A 102 11.82 -2.71 43.19
C ASN A 102 12.01 -1.30 42.61
N GLY A 103 10.99 -0.42 42.71
CA GLY A 103 11.03 0.96 42.20
C GLY A 103 10.83 1.11 40.71
N ASN A 104 10.47 0.05 39.98
CA ASN A 104 10.13 0.13 38.56
C ASN A 104 8.85 0.98 38.34
N GLU A 105 8.84 1.75 37.26
CA GLU A 105 7.80 2.76 37.02
C GLU A 105 7.12 2.62 35.67
N ILE A 106 5.84 3.01 35.61
CA ILE A 106 5.09 3.31 34.39
C ILE A 106 4.74 4.79 34.38
N ALA A 107 5.08 5.47 33.30
CA ALA A 107 4.63 6.83 32.99
C ALA A 107 3.76 6.82 31.73
N PHE A 108 2.83 7.75 31.62
CA PHE A 108 1.92 7.89 30.51
C PHE A 108 2.05 9.29 29.89
N ALA A 109 2.06 9.39 28.57
CA ALA A 109 2.17 10.68 27.85
C ALA A 109 1.40 10.64 26.52
N GLY A 110 1.01 11.82 26.04
CA GLY A 110 0.55 12.01 24.66
C GLY A 110 1.70 12.41 23.75
N LEU A 111 1.58 12.09 22.46
CA LEU A 111 2.49 12.54 21.41
C LEU A 111 2.17 13.97 20.94
N ASP A 112 1.02 14.51 21.36
CA ASP A 112 0.61 15.91 21.15
C ASP A 112 1.51 16.92 21.86
N ASP A 113 2.30 16.51 22.84
CA ASP A 113 3.29 17.34 23.53
C ASP A 113 4.66 16.62 23.59
N VAL A 114 5.38 16.75 22.48
CA VAL A 114 6.71 16.13 22.30
C VAL A 114 7.73 16.63 23.33
N GLU A 115 7.65 17.88 23.77
CA GLU A 115 8.56 18.43 24.77
C GLU A 115 8.35 17.78 26.13
N LYS A 116 7.12 17.47 26.51
CA LYS A 116 6.85 16.67 27.73
C LYS A 116 7.51 15.28 27.65
N ILE A 117 7.45 14.63 26.49
CA ILE A 117 8.06 13.30 26.33
C ILE A 117 9.58 13.39 26.58
N LYS A 118 10.23 14.43 26.08
CA LYS A 118 11.67 14.64 26.29
C LYS A 118 12.04 14.83 27.76
N SER A 119 11.15 15.44 28.55
CA SER A 119 11.37 15.76 29.96
C SER A 119 11.04 14.63 30.94
N ILE A 120 10.35 13.56 30.51
CA ILE A 120 9.96 12.46 31.39
C ILE A 120 11.22 11.74 31.88
N THR A 121 11.38 11.71 33.21
CA THR A 121 12.46 11.02 33.91
C THR A 121 11.88 9.96 34.85
N PHE A 122 12.67 8.94 35.16
CA PHE A 122 12.30 7.86 36.07
C PHE A 122 13.22 7.89 37.28
N ALA A 123 12.66 7.78 38.47
CA ALA A 123 13.44 7.83 39.69
C ALA A 123 14.38 6.60 39.84
N SER A 124 13.96 5.47 39.32
CA SER A 124 14.72 4.21 39.38
C SER A 124 15.78 4.05 38.29
N GLY A 125 15.94 5.01 37.36
CA GLY A 125 16.95 4.98 36.31
C GLY A 125 16.43 5.33 34.91
N GLU A 126 16.98 4.70 33.89
CA GLU A 126 16.71 4.99 32.48
C GLU A 126 15.40 4.38 31.98
N LEU A 127 14.84 4.96 30.91
CA LEU A 127 13.74 4.39 30.13
C LEU A 127 14.21 3.08 29.48
N THR A 128 13.47 1.99 29.67
CA THR A 128 13.78 0.68 29.10
C THR A 128 12.76 0.24 28.04
N ASP A 129 11.53 0.65 28.21
CA ASP A 129 10.40 0.18 27.40
C ASP A 129 9.49 1.32 26.95
N ILE A 130 8.98 1.21 25.75
CA ILE A 130 7.91 2.07 25.24
C ILE A 130 6.78 1.18 24.73
N TRP A 131 5.55 1.52 25.09
CA TRP A 131 4.35 0.94 24.48
C TRP A 131 3.58 2.05 23.77
N VAL A 132 3.43 1.93 22.46
CA VAL A 132 2.62 2.80 21.62
C VAL A 132 1.28 2.10 21.38
N GLU A 133 0.23 2.57 22.02
CA GLU A 133 -1.14 2.04 21.87
C GLU A 133 -1.87 2.83 20.80
N GLU A 134 -2.62 2.13 19.94
CA GLU A 134 -3.27 2.66 18.72
C GLU A 134 -2.24 3.36 17.82
N ALA A 135 -1.16 2.64 17.52
CA ALA A 135 -0.02 3.21 16.80
C ALA A 135 -0.38 3.72 15.38
N THR A 136 -1.50 3.30 14.80
CA THR A 136 -2.04 3.85 13.55
C THR A 136 -2.57 5.28 13.67
N GLU A 137 -2.75 5.81 14.89
CA GLU A 137 -3.08 7.22 15.10
C GLU A 137 -1.83 8.13 15.00
N THR A 138 -0.61 7.56 14.99
CA THR A 138 0.66 8.29 15.10
C THR A 138 1.33 8.51 13.74
N GLN A 139 2.16 9.54 13.64
CA GLN A 139 2.99 9.78 12.48
C GLN A 139 4.35 9.08 12.60
N GLU A 140 5.00 8.79 11.48
CA GLU A 140 6.33 8.17 11.47
C GLU A 140 7.38 9.02 12.20
N ALA A 141 7.27 10.35 12.11
CA ALA A 141 8.14 11.30 12.81
C ALA A 141 8.08 11.12 14.33
N ASP A 142 6.89 10.87 14.89
CA ASP A 142 6.71 10.66 16.33
C ASP A 142 7.43 9.39 16.79
N ILE A 143 7.28 8.31 16.03
CA ILE A 143 7.94 7.04 16.33
C ILE A 143 9.47 7.18 16.22
N ASN A 144 9.97 7.91 15.25
CA ASN A 144 11.40 8.16 15.13
C ASN A 144 11.94 8.94 16.33
N GLN A 145 11.20 9.88 16.87
CA GLN A 145 11.57 10.57 18.13
C GLN A 145 11.59 9.60 19.32
N LEU A 146 10.59 8.71 19.43
CA LEU A 146 10.55 7.69 20.47
C LEU A 146 11.74 6.71 20.36
N LYS A 147 12.14 6.31 19.14
CA LYS A 147 13.34 5.50 18.89
C LYS A 147 14.62 6.18 19.39
N VAL A 148 14.73 7.48 19.14
CA VAL A 148 15.85 8.31 19.65
C VAL A 148 15.82 8.37 21.18
N ARG A 149 14.67 8.48 21.80
CA ARG A 149 14.49 8.50 23.26
C ARG A 149 14.85 7.15 23.89
N LEU A 150 14.56 6.04 23.22
CA LEU A 150 14.81 4.67 23.66
C LEU A 150 16.25 4.21 23.33
N ARG A 151 17.25 5.07 23.53
CA ARG A 151 18.66 4.80 23.26
C ARG A 151 19.50 4.88 24.54
N GLY A 152 20.74 4.38 24.46
CA GLY A 152 21.72 4.44 25.54
C GLY A 152 21.48 3.40 26.63
N GLY A 153 22.38 3.41 27.63
CA GLY A 153 22.32 2.51 28.76
C GLY A 153 22.85 1.08 28.49
N LYS A 154 22.82 0.27 29.54
CA LYS A 154 23.31 -1.13 29.53
C LYS A 154 22.17 -2.14 29.58
N THR A 155 20.90 -1.68 29.58
CA THR A 155 19.73 -2.55 29.67
C THR A 155 19.15 -2.81 28.29
N ASP A 156 18.52 -3.96 28.11
CA ASP A 156 17.72 -4.27 26.91
C ASP A 156 16.63 -3.22 26.74
N LYS A 157 16.46 -2.72 25.52
CA LYS A 157 15.47 -1.72 25.16
C LYS A 157 14.43 -2.32 24.24
N GLN A 158 13.15 -2.07 24.52
CA GLN A 158 12.06 -2.64 23.73
C GLN A 158 10.97 -1.61 23.43
N MET A 159 10.47 -1.62 22.20
CA MET A 159 9.30 -0.86 21.78
C MET A 159 8.21 -1.83 21.33
N VAL A 160 7.03 -1.68 21.91
CA VAL A 160 5.81 -2.44 21.56
C VAL A 160 4.83 -1.51 20.89
N LEU A 161 4.32 -1.91 19.75
CA LEU A 161 3.24 -1.21 19.03
C LEU A 161 2.01 -2.09 19.03
N SER A 162 0.85 -1.50 19.30
CA SER A 162 -0.45 -2.18 19.24
C SER A 162 -1.44 -1.33 18.46
N PHE A 163 -2.18 -1.95 17.54
CA PHE A 163 -3.15 -1.26 16.71
C PHE A 163 -4.13 -2.20 15.98
N ASN A 164 -5.21 -1.63 15.50
CA ASN A 164 -6.05 -2.24 14.48
C ASN A 164 -5.60 -1.74 13.10
N PRO A 165 -5.46 -2.61 12.09
CA PRO A 165 -5.05 -2.21 10.75
C PRO A 165 -6.21 -1.47 10.07
N ILE A 166 -6.04 -0.17 9.81
CA ILE A 166 -7.08 0.68 9.24
C ILE A 166 -6.84 0.89 7.74
N ASN A 167 -5.58 1.13 7.35
CA ASN A 167 -5.20 1.45 5.98
C ASN A 167 -3.97 0.64 5.56
N ILE A 168 -4.09 -0.08 4.43
CA ILE A 168 -3.02 -0.92 3.88
C ILE A 168 -1.76 -0.12 3.52
N GLN A 169 -1.89 1.16 3.16
CA GLN A 169 -0.76 2.06 2.85
C GLN A 169 -0.16 2.73 4.09
N HIS A 170 -0.66 2.41 5.29
CA HIS A 170 -0.11 3.04 6.49
C HIS A 170 1.38 2.70 6.64
N TRP A 171 2.21 3.72 6.88
CA TRP A 171 3.67 3.61 6.99
C TRP A 171 4.16 2.49 7.94
N ILE A 172 3.39 2.19 8.98
CA ILE A 172 3.69 1.12 9.97
C ILE A 172 3.81 -0.25 9.27
N LYS A 173 2.96 -0.53 8.27
CA LYS A 173 2.96 -1.81 7.55
C LYS A 173 4.32 -2.01 6.86
N GLY A 174 4.71 -1.08 6.00
CA GLY A 174 5.99 -1.14 5.29
C GLY A 174 7.19 -1.14 6.24
N HIS A 175 7.18 -0.24 7.22
CA HIS A 175 8.33 0.00 8.09
C HIS A 175 8.62 -1.15 9.08
N PHE A 176 7.61 -1.75 9.69
CA PHE A 176 7.79 -2.75 10.76
C PHE A 176 7.43 -4.17 10.35
N ILE A 177 6.40 -4.34 9.49
CA ILE A 177 5.87 -5.66 9.16
C ILE A 177 6.54 -6.20 7.89
N ASP A 178 6.40 -5.50 6.76
CA ASP A 178 6.89 -5.97 5.46
C ASP A 178 8.43 -5.98 5.40
N SER A 179 9.09 -5.05 6.10
CA SER A 179 10.57 -5.03 6.23
C SER A 179 11.15 -6.16 7.09
N GLY A 180 10.30 -6.86 7.87
CA GLY A 180 10.76 -7.85 8.84
C GLY A 180 11.52 -7.27 10.04
N LEU A 181 11.42 -5.95 10.28
CA LEU A 181 12.13 -5.28 11.39
C LEU A 181 11.57 -5.68 12.76
N ALA A 182 10.29 -6.01 12.85
CA ALA A 182 9.61 -6.34 14.10
C ALA A 182 9.21 -7.82 14.18
N THR A 183 9.20 -8.35 15.40
CA THR A 183 8.47 -9.59 15.67
C THR A 183 6.99 -9.28 15.78
N VAL A 184 6.18 -9.98 14.99
CA VAL A 184 4.78 -9.65 14.74
C VAL A 184 3.87 -10.70 15.33
N CYS A 185 2.81 -10.26 16.02
CA CYS A 185 1.70 -11.07 16.48
C CYS A 185 0.39 -10.54 15.86
N PHE A 186 -0.22 -11.32 15.00
CA PHE A 186 -1.56 -11.06 14.47
C PHE A 186 -2.60 -11.81 15.29
N SER A 187 -3.73 -11.15 15.61
CA SER A 187 -4.80 -11.76 16.42
C SER A 187 -6.17 -11.16 16.10
N THR A 188 -7.20 -11.96 16.32
CA THR A 188 -8.59 -11.59 16.10
C THR A 188 -9.43 -11.87 17.35
N TYR A 189 -10.71 -11.49 17.38
CA TYR A 189 -11.63 -11.84 18.45
C TYR A 189 -11.73 -13.35 18.68
N LYS A 190 -11.44 -14.17 17.67
CA LYS A 190 -11.47 -15.64 17.75
C LYS A 190 -10.41 -16.19 18.70
N ASP A 191 -9.30 -15.47 18.84
CA ASP A 191 -8.19 -15.83 19.70
C ASP A 191 -8.40 -15.43 21.16
N ASN A 192 -9.48 -14.67 21.45
CA ASN A 192 -9.81 -14.21 22.79
C ASN A 192 -10.75 -15.18 23.49
N LYS A 193 -10.20 -16.01 24.36
CA LYS A 193 -10.96 -16.98 25.15
C LYS A 193 -11.80 -16.35 26.28
N PHE A 194 -11.58 -15.09 26.59
CA PHE A 194 -12.32 -14.37 27.66
C PHE A 194 -13.49 -13.57 27.10
N LEU A 195 -13.70 -13.57 25.80
CA LEU A 195 -14.83 -12.90 25.18
C LEU A 195 -16.13 -13.66 25.48
N SER A 196 -17.16 -12.95 25.92
CA SER A 196 -18.46 -13.56 26.17
C SER A 196 -19.11 -14.07 24.87
N ASP A 197 -19.98 -15.07 24.97
CA ASP A 197 -20.72 -15.57 23.80
C ASP A 197 -21.61 -14.49 23.18
N ALA A 198 -22.16 -13.59 24.00
CA ALA A 198 -22.97 -12.47 23.54
C ALA A 198 -22.13 -11.47 22.70
N ASP A 199 -20.94 -11.11 23.20
CA ASP A 199 -20.04 -10.21 22.47
C ASP A 199 -19.53 -10.86 21.19
N ARG A 200 -19.20 -12.16 21.24
CA ARG A 200 -18.78 -12.92 20.04
C ARG A 200 -19.87 -12.91 18.98
N LYS A 201 -21.11 -13.18 19.38
CA LYS A 201 -22.24 -13.15 18.46
C LYS A 201 -22.47 -11.75 17.89
N ALA A 202 -22.38 -10.70 18.68
CA ALA A 202 -22.52 -9.32 18.21
C ALA A 202 -21.47 -8.96 17.15
N LEU A 203 -20.21 -9.43 17.31
CA LEU A 203 -19.17 -9.25 16.29
C LEU A 203 -19.46 -10.07 15.02
N GLU A 204 -19.97 -11.30 15.17
CA GLU A 204 -20.31 -12.16 14.02
C GLU A 204 -21.52 -11.63 13.23
N ASP A 205 -22.48 -11.00 13.89
CA ASP A 205 -23.64 -10.38 13.25
C ASP A 205 -23.24 -9.20 12.33
N LEU A 206 -22.11 -8.52 12.60
CA LEU A 206 -21.55 -7.49 11.70
C LEU A 206 -21.23 -8.03 10.31
N LYS A 207 -20.91 -9.30 10.18
CA LYS A 207 -20.67 -9.93 8.86
C LYS A 207 -21.86 -9.74 7.90
N TYR A 208 -23.07 -9.65 8.42
CA TYR A 208 -24.29 -9.55 7.62
C TYR A 208 -24.80 -8.11 7.48
N THR A 209 -24.41 -7.24 8.41
CA THR A 209 -24.89 -5.84 8.45
C THR A 209 -23.87 -4.84 7.93
N ASP A 210 -22.59 -5.10 8.16
CA ASP A 210 -21.47 -4.26 7.73
C ASP A 210 -20.21 -5.12 7.53
N GLU A 211 -20.11 -5.74 6.37
CA GLU A 211 -19.02 -6.64 6.02
C GLU A 211 -17.65 -5.94 6.08
N TYR A 212 -17.58 -4.64 5.75
CA TYR A 212 -16.34 -3.87 5.83
C TYR A 212 -15.87 -3.76 7.29
N THR A 213 -16.75 -3.30 8.18
CA THR A 213 -16.43 -3.22 9.61
C THR A 213 -16.08 -4.60 10.18
N TYR A 214 -16.76 -5.66 9.75
CA TYR A 214 -16.41 -7.01 10.16
C TYR A 214 -15.00 -7.40 9.73
N ASN A 215 -14.64 -7.17 8.46
CA ASN A 215 -13.32 -7.55 7.93
C ASN A 215 -12.18 -6.74 8.57
N VAL A 216 -12.34 -5.44 8.72
CA VAL A 216 -11.29 -4.55 9.27
C VAL A 216 -11.24 -4.64 10.79
N TYR A 217 -12.38 -4.40 11.47
CA TYR A 217 -12.40 -4.27 12.94
C TYR A 217 -12.49 -5.60 13.66
N CYS A 218 -13.15 -6.63 13.08
CA CYS A 218 -13.26 -7.92 13.74
C CYS A 218 -12.17 -8.90 13.31
N LEU A 219 -11.92 -9.00 12.00
CA LEU A 219 -10.92 -9.92 11.46
C LEU A 219 -9.51 -9.31 11.35
N GLY A 220 -9.35 -8.01 11.57
CA GLY A 220 -8.05 -7.35 11.53
C GLY A 220 -7.39 -7.34 10.16
N GLN A 221 -8.18 -7.40 9.11
CA GLN A 221 -7.67 -7.22 7.76
C GLN A 221 -7.28 -5.76 7.55
N TRP A 222 -6.23 -5.54 6.79
CA TRP A 222 -5.86 -4.18 6.40
C TRP A 222 -7.00 -3.55 5.63
N GLY A 223 -7.55 -2.50 6.21
CA GLY A 223 -8.73 -1.83 5.68
C GLY A 223 -8.41 -1.02 4.44
N VAL A 224 -9.46 -0.81 3.69
CA VAL A 224 -9.48 0.12 2.58
C VAL A 224 -10.49 1.20 2.97
N LEU A 225 -10.04 2.43 3.16
CA LEU A 225 -10.87 3.54 3.62
C LEU A 225 -11.98 3.86 2.59
N GLY A 226 -13.24 3.78 3.02
CA GLY A 226 -14.39 4.28 2.28
C GLY A 226 -14.98 3.30 1.26
N LYS A 227 -15.91 3.81 0.45
CA LYS A 227 -16.44 3.09 -0.72
C LYS A 227 -15.35 3.05 -1.77
N THR A 228 -14.66 1.91 -1.86
CA THR A 228 -13.63 1.70 -2.89
C THR A 228 -14.23 1.90 -4.28
N VAL A 229 -13.47 2.54 -5.13
CA VAL A 229 -13.86 2.73 -6.53
C VAL A 229 -13.74 1.43 -7.31
N PHE A 230 -12.71 0.65 -6.99
CA PHE A 230 -12.39 -0.63 -7.61
C PHE A 230 -12.97 -1.81 -6.81
N ASP A 231 -13.16 -2.95 -7.46
CA ASP A 231 -13.63 -4.17 -6.78
C ASP A 231 -12.58 -4.71 -5.80
N ALA A 232 -12.78 -4.41 -4.51
CA ALA A 232 -11.86 -4.81 -3.46
C ALA A 232 -11.73 -6.33 -3.33
N ARG A 233 -12.79 -7.12 -3.64
CA ARG A 233 -12.74 -8.59 -3.55
C ARG A 233 -11.86 -9.16 -4.66
N ALA A 234 -12.00 -8.66 -5.89
CA ALA A 234 -11.17 -9.06 -7.02
C ALA A 234 -9.70 -8.75 -6.74
N ILE A 235 -9.41 -7.54 -6.23
CA ILE A 235 -8.04 -7.12 -5.91
C ILE A 235 -7.45 -7.95 -4.77
N GLN A 236 -8.19 -8.21 -3.68
CA GLN A 236 -7.71 -9.02 -2.56
C GLN A 236 -7.41 -10.46 -2.99
N ALA A 237 -8.31 -11.07 -3.76
CA ALA A 237 -8.06 -12.40 -4.33
C ALA A 237 -6.81 -12.43 -5.22
N ARG A 238 -6.59 -11.36 -6.01
CA ARG A 238 -5.39 -11.23 -6.84
C ARG A 238 -4.12 -11.06 -6.02
N LEU A 239 -4.14 -10.26 -4.96
CA LEU A 239 -2.98 -10.03 -4.06
C LEU A 239 -2.47 -11.33 -3.43
N GLU A 240 -3.36 -12.28 -3.10
CA GLU A 240 -2.99 -13.57 -2.53
C GLU A 240 -2.18 -14.44 -3.50
N VAL A 241 -2.43 -14.32 -4.80
CA VAL A 241 -1.84 -15.15 -5.86
C VAL A 241 -0.95 -14.37 -6.83
N ALA A 242 -0.77 -13.06 -6.62
CA ALA A 242 0.02 -12.20 -7.51
C ALA A 242 1.47 -12.73 -7.61
N PRO A 243 2.02 -12.83 -8.82
CA PRO A 243 3.36 -13.35 -9.04
C PRO A 243 4.41 -12.44 -8.41
N LYS A 244 5.53 -13.04 -8.03
CA LYS A 244 6.72 -12.25 -7.73
C LYS A 244 7.38 -11.81 -9.05
N PRO A 245 8.01 -10.62 -9.09
CA PRO A 245 8.78 -10.24 -10.26
C PRO A 245 9.90 -11.25 -10.53
N ILE A 246 10.09 -11.62 -11.78
CA ILE A 246 11.20 -12.50 -12.20
C ILE A 246 12.54 -11.77 -12.20
N LYS A 247 12.51 -10.44 -12.33
CA LYS A 247 13.67 -9.56 -12.20
C LYS A 247 13.25 -8.26 -11.52
N THR A 248 14.13 -7.74 -10.66
CA THR A 248 14.04 -6.39 -10.07
C THR A 248 15.38 -5.70 -10.30
N GLY A 249 15.38 -4.43 -10.73
CA GLY A 249 16.59 -3.70 -11.03
C GLY A 249 16.34 -2.40 -11.78
N TYR A 250 17.26 -2.05 -12.65
CA TYR A 250 17.22 -0.86 -13.51
C TYR A 250 18.08 -1.05 -14.76
N PHE A 251 17.99 -0.10 -15.71
CA PHE A 251 18.86 -0.09 -16.87
C PHE A 251 20.06 0.81 -16.67
N ASP A 252 21.25 0.26 -16.87
CA ASP A 252 22.49 1.01 -17.08
C ASP A 252 22.69 1.25 -18.58
N TYR A 253 23.24 2.42 -18.95
CA TYR A 253 23.40 2.82 -20.35
C TYR A 253 24.51 3.86 -20.50
N ASN A 254 25.07 3.97 -21.70
CA ASN A 254 25.95 5.09 -22.07
C ASN A 254 25.10 6.23 -22.65
N TYR A 255 25.36 7.46 -22.19
CA TYR A 255 24.69 8.66 -22.68
C TYR A 255 25.70 9.74 -23.02
N ASP A 256 25.73 10.15 -24.30
CA ASP A 256 26.66 11.14 -24.85
C ASP A 256 26.08 12.57 -24.94
N GLY A 257 24.90 12.81 -24.39
CA GLY A 257 24.14 14.05 -24.48
C GLY A 257 23.14 14.06 -25.64
N LEU A 258 23.20 13.14 -26.58
CA LEU A 258 22.30 13.04 -27.73
C LEU A 258 21.65 11.65 -27.88
N ARG A 259 22.35 10.61 -27.50
CA ARG A 259 21.91 9.22 -27.73
C ARG A 259 22.17 8.36 -26.52
N ILE A 260 21.33 7.36 -26.37
CA ILE A 260 21.48 6.27 -25.41
C ILE A 260 21.97 5.04 -26.18
N THR A 261 23.06 4.46 -25.72
CA THR A 261 23.69 3.25 -26.31
C THR A 261 24.02 2.26 -25.19
N ASP A 262 24.41 1.05 -25.57
CA ASP A 262 24.85 0.00 -24.63
C ASP A 262 23.90 -0.24 -23.45
N ILE A 263 22.60 -0.33 -23.73
CA ILE A 263 21.57 -0.57 -22.72
C ILE A 263 21.78 -1.96 -22.10
N ARG A 264 21.99 -2.00 -20.78
CA ARG A 264 22.25 -3.21 -20.01
C ARG A 264 21.32 -3.27 -18.80
N TRP A 265 20.79 -4.45 -18.52
CA TRP A 265 20.01 -4.68 -17.30
C TRP A 265 20.94 -4.90 -16.10
N VAL A 266 20.70 -4.20 -15.01
CA VAL A 266 21.35 -4.38 -13.70
C VAL A 266 20.36 -4.96 -12.73
N ASN A 267 20.66 -6.15 -12.16
CA ASN A 267 19.83 -6.72 -11.09
C ASN A 267 20.14 -6.00 -9.77
N ASP A 268 19.10 -5.49 -9.14
CA ASP A 268 19.15 -4.86 -7.81
C ASP A 268 17.85 -5.16 -7.08
N GLN A 269 17.93 -5.76 -5.89
CA GLN A 269 16.75 -6.07 -5.08
C GLN A 269 15.97 -4.82 -4.67
N ASN A 270 16.64 -3.67 -4.58
CA ASN A 270 16.05 -2.36 -4.30
C ASN A 270 15.79 -1.54 -5.56
N GLY A 271 15.91 -2.17 -6.72
CA GLY A 271 15.66 -1.52 -8.01
C GLY A 271 14.20 -1.12 -8.18
N TYR A 272 13.98 -0.11 -8.98
CA TYR A 272 12.68 0.52 -9.20
C TYR A 272 11.91 0.03 -10.43
N ILE A 273 12.49 -0.90 -11.21
CA ILE A 273 11.81 -1.61 -12.29
C ILE A 273 11.61 -3.05 -11.88
N ARG A 274 10.37 -3.52 -12.00
CA ARG A 274 9.98 -4.91 -11.75
C ARG A 274 9.49 -5.53 -13.04
N ILE A 275 10.07 -6.68 -13.44
CA ILE A 275 9.71 -7.43 -14.64
C ILE A 275 8.98 -8.70 -14.21
N TYR A 276 7.76 -8.90 -14.67
CA TYR A 276 6.92 -10.07 -14.41
C TYR A 276 6.94 -11.05 -15.58
N GLN A 277 7.18 -10.55 -16.81
CA GLN A 277 7.28 -11.37 -17.99
C GLN A 277 8.37 -10.80 -18.90
N MET A 278 9.24 -11.69 -19.39
CA MET A 278 10.27 -11.31 -20.37
C MET A 278 9.64 -10.93 -21.71
N PRO A 279 10.26 -10.03 -22.49
CA PRO A 279 9.80 -9.75 -23.84
C PRO A 279 9.69 -11.05 -24.63
N ASN A 280 8.48 -11.37 -25.05
CA ASN A 280 8.16 -12.68 -25.62
C ASN A 280 8.83 -12.92 -26.97
N VAL A 281 9.02 -14.16 -27.26
CA VAL A 281 9.56 -14.72 -28.48
C VAL A 281 8.47 -15.38 -29.33
N PRO A 282 7.30 -14.89 -29.56
CA PRO A 282 6.81 -14.78 -30.91
C PRO A 282 7.12 -13.36 -31.39
N ALA A 283 7.63 -13.26 -32.61
CA ALA A 283 8.04 -12.00 -33.19
C ALA A 283 6.92 -10.94 -33.31
N PHE A 284 5.71 -11.29 -33.00
CA PHE A 284 4.49 -10.50 -33.20
C PHE A 284 3.87 -9.89 -31.93
N THR A 285 4.47 -10.08 -30.72
CA THR A 285 3.93 -9.44 -29.53
C THR A 285 4.33 -7.97 -29.53
N GLU A 286 3.35 -7.09 -29.53
CA GLU A 286 3.53 -5.67 -29.35
C GLU A 286 3.24 -5.27 -27.90
N TYR A 287 3.95 -4.24 -27.44
CA TYR A 287 3.84 -3.73 -26.08
C TYR A 287 3.48 -2.25 -26.08
N CYS A 288 2.83 -1.81 -25.02
CA CYS A 288 2.63 -0.38 -24.77
C CYS A 288 3.07 -0.03 -23.34
N ILE A 289 3.49 1.22 -23.16
CA ILE A 289 3.96 1.79 -21.90
C ILE A 289 3.13 3.03 -21.60
N GLY A 290 2.28 2.97 -20.58
CA GLY A 290 1.61 4.14 -20.02
C GLY A 290 2.39 4.68 -18.83
N GLY A 291 2.66 5.96 -18.83
CA GLY A 291 3.39 6.61 -17.75
C GLY A 291 2.69 7.82 -17.19
N ASP A 292 2.80 7.99 -15.87
CA ASP A 292 2.37 9.18 -15.15
C ASP A 292 3.58 9.93 -14.62
N THR A 293 3.51 11.27 -14.65
CA THR A 293 4.60 12.15 -14.25
C THR A 293 4.28 12.80 -12.91
N ALA A 294 5.22 12.71 -11.98
CA ALA A 294 5.10 13.36 -10.69
C ALA A 294 4.87 14.87 -10.82
N GLY A 295 3.96 15.38 -9.99
CA GLY A 295 3.85 16.81 -9.72
C GLY A 295 4.95 17.31 -8.77
N ASP A 296 4.73 18.47 -8.15
CA ASP A 296 5.64 18.99 -7.13
C ASP A 296 5.52 18.19 -5.82
N GLY A 297 6.63 17.64 -5.33
CA GLY A 297 6.76 17.17 -3.95
C GLY A 297 6.95 15.68 -3.76
N SER A 298 5.96 14.93 -3.26
CA SER A 298 6.09 13.53 -2.81
C SER A 298 5.64 12.50 -3.84
N ASP A 299 5.16 12.92 -5.02
CA ASP A 299 4.59 12.03 -6.02
C ASP A 299 5.66 11.18 -6.72
N TYR A 300 5.23 10.06 -7.26
CA TYR A 300 6.11 9.12 -7.96
C TYR A 300 5.94 9.24 -9.46
N PHE A 301 7.06 9.16 -10.18
CA PHE A 301 7.04 8.83 -11.58
C PHE A 301 6.76 7.34 -11.75
N THR A 302 5.75 7.01 -12.53
CA THR A 302 5.36 5.62 -12.77
C THR A 302 5.30 5.28 -14.25
N ALA A 303 5.54 4.00 -14.58
CA ALA A 303 5.29 3.47 -15.90
C ALA A 303 4.86 2.00 -15.84
N HIS A 304 3.86 1.64 -16.64
CA HIS A 304 3.34 0.28 -16.75
C HIS A 304 3.49 -0.23 -18.16
N VAL A 305 4.13 -1.37 -18.30
CA VAL A 305 4.28 -2.06 -19.58
C VAL A 305 3.20 -3.11 -19.68
N LEU A 306 2.40 -3.06 -20.73
CA LEU A 306 1.38 -4.05 -21.03
C LEU A 306 1.70 -4.80 -22.33
N ASP A 307 1.42 -6.11 -22.36
CA ASP A 307 1.20 -6.82 -23.60
C ASP A 307 -0.04 -6.21 -24.29
N ALA A 308 0.14 -5.65 -25.48
CA ALA A 308 -0.93 -4.89 -26.14
C ALA A 308 -2.13 -5.77 -26.49
N ARG A 309 -1.95 -7.05 -26.72
CA ARG A 309 -3.03 -7.97 -27.10
C ARG A 309 -3.83 -8.43 -25.89
N THR A 310 -3.17 -8.88 -24.83
CA THR A 310 -3.82 -9.47 -23.65
C THR A 310 -4.21 -8.43 -22.60
N GLY A 311 -3.49 -7.31 -22.53
CA GLY A 311 -3.60 -6.33 -21.46
C GLY A 311 -2.85 -6.74 -20.20
N GLU A 312 -2.08 -7.81 -20.23
CA GLU A 312 -1.30 -8.28 -19.09
C GLU A 312 -0.16 -7.30 -18.77
N GLN A 313 -0.04 -6.94 -17.50
CA GLN A 313 1.01 -6.10 -16.97
C GLN A 313 2.31 -6.90 -16.87
N VAL A 314 3.25 -6.65 -17.76
CA VAL A 314 4.50 -7.41 -17.88
C VAL A 314 5.68 -6.78 -17.16
N ALA A 315 5.63 -5.47 -16.91
CA ALA A 315 6.62 -4.77 -16.09
C ALA A 315 6.07 -3.46 -15.53
N THR A 316 6.69 -2.98 -14.44
CA THR A 316 6.41 -1.68 -13.82
C THR A 316 7.68 -0.93 -13.48
N LEU A 317 7.57 0.39 -13.45
CA LEU A 317 8.57 1.32 -12.94
C LEU A 317 7.89 2.25 -11.95
N LYS A 318 8.48 2.43 -10.76
CA LYS A 318 8.02 3.37 -9.75
C LYS A 318 9.21 3.94 -8.97
N GLN A 319 9.40 5.24 -9.02
CA GLN A 319 10.45 5.92 -8.23
C GLN A 319 10.20 7.43 -8.19
N GLN A 320 10.78 8.10 -7.20
CA GLN A 320 10.95 9.55 -7.18
C GLN A 320 12.22 9.90 -7.96
N PHE A 321 12.06 10.44 -9.14
CA PHE A 321 13.15 10.80 -10.05
C PHE A 321 13.15 12.28 -10.38
N ASP A 322 14.25 12.72 -11.00
CA ASP A 322 14.20 13.85 -11.93
C ASP A 322 13.65 13.38 -13.29
N ALA A 323 12.92 14.23 -13.97
CA ALA A 323 12.22 13.89 -15.21
C ALA A 323 13.14 13.33 -16.32
N ASP A 324 14.42 13.74 -16.33
CA ASP A 324 15.42 13.26 -17.30
C ASP A 324 15.81 11.80 -17.02
N GLN A 325 16.00 11.41 -15.76
CA GLN A 325 16.31 10.03 -15.37
C GLN A 325 15.12 9.11 -15.65
N TYR A 326 13.91 9.54 -15.27
CA TYR A 326 12.70 8.83 -15.62
C TYR A 326 12.61 8.57 -17.12
N THR A 327 12.75 9.60 -17.94
CA THR A 327 12.64 9.50 -19.40
C THR A 327 13.63 8.53 -20.00
N ARG A 328 14.89 8.54 -19.53
CA ARG A 328 15.92 7.61 -20.01
C ARG A 328 15.63 6.18 -19.61
N GLN A 329 15.09 5.94 -18.41
CA GLN A 329 14.68 4.59 -17.99
C GLN A 329 13.48 4.09 -18.80
N VAL A 330 12.48 4.95 -19.06
CA VAL A 330 11.33 4.61 -19.91
C VAL A 330 11.79 4.35 -21.37
N TYR A 331 12.74 5.13 -21.89
CA TYR A 331 13.36 4.87 -23.20
C TYR A 331 13.98 3.45 -23.23
N CYS A 332 14.82 3.12 -22.25
CA CYS A 332 15.47 1.81 -22.16
C CYS A 332 14.43 0.68 -22.01
N LEU A 333 13.40 0.88 -21.21
CA LEU A 333 12.30 -0.06 -21.02
C LEU A 333 11.52 -0.28 -22.33
N GLY A 334 11.26 0.81 -23.08
CA GLY A 334 10.62 0.75 -24.39
C GLY A 334 11.46 -0.04 -25.41
N LYS A 335 12.78 0.18 -25.45
CA LYS A 335 13.71 -0.58 -26.30
C LYS A 335 13.76 -2.06 -25.89
N TYR A 336 13.79 -2.33 -24.58
CA TYR A 336 13.79 -3.70 -24.07
C TYR A 336 12.52 -4.47 -24.47
N TYR A 337 11.36 -3.81 -24.48
CA TYR A 337 10.09 -4.37 -24.94
C TYR A 337 9.81 -4.06 -26.44
N LYS A 338 10.83 -4.22 -27.28
CA LYS A 338 10.74 -4.22 -28.76
C LYS A 338 10.15 -2.95 -29.36
N ASP A 339 10.64 -1.80 -28.92
CA ASP A 339 10.09 -0.49 -29.31
C ASP A 339 8.59 -0.37 -28.98
N ALA A 340 8.24 -0.58 -27.71
CA ALA A 340 6.88 -0.44 -27.23
C ALA A 340 6.28 0.93 -27.56
N LEU A 341 4.96 1.02 -27.78
CA LEU A 341 4.28 2.30 -27.90
C LEU A 341 4.31 3.04 -26.55
N ILE A 342 4.93 4.20 -26.47
CA ILE A 342 5.03 4.97 -25.22
C ILE A 342 4.01 6.12 -25.21
N GLY A 343 3.19 6.20 -24.16
CA GLY A 343 2.30 7.33 -23.89
C GLY A 343 2.44 7.81 -22.45
N ILE A 344 3.12 8.95 -22.30
CA ILE A 344 3.33 9.60 -21.00
C ILE A 344 2.34 10.75 -20.85
N GLU A 345 1.89 11.01 -19.62
CA GLU A 345 1.06 12.16 -19.30
C GLU A 345 1.79 13.47 -19.60
N ALA A 346 1.07 14.43 -20.19
CA ALA A 346 1.62 15.73 -20.66
C ALA A 346 1.14 16.92 -19.82
N ASN A 347 0.55 16.71 -18.64
CA ASN A 347 -0.13 17.76 -17.89
C ASN A 347 0.82 18.58 -17.02
N PHE A 348 1.68 17.90 -16.27
CA PHE A 348 2.61 18.53 -15.35
C PHE A 348 3.97 18.80 -16.00
N ASP A 349 4.49 17.83 -16.73
CA ASP A 349 5.79 17.96 -17.39
C ASP A 349 5.75 17.42 -18.82
N SER A 350 6.02 18.28 -19.78
CA SER A 350 6.17 17.90 -21.19
C SER A 350 7.58 17.44 -21.55
N TYR A 351 8.54 17.58 -20.63
CA TYR A 351 9.93 17.22 -20.88
C TYR A 351 10.10 15.74 -21.29
N PRO A 352 9.49 14.75 -20.64
CA PRO A 352 9.66 13.35 -21.04
C PRO A 352 9.28 13.08 -22.50
N ILE A 353 8.23 13.73 -22.98
CA ILE A 353 7.73 13.57 -24.36
C ILE A 353 8.71 14.17 -25.37
N MET A 354 9.18 15.39 -25.10
CA MET A 354 10.14 16.08 -25.97
C MET A 354 11.51 15.38 -25.95
N GLU A 355 11.93 14.91 -24.80
CA GLU A 355 13.21 14.21 -24.66
C GLU A 355 13.19 12.84 -25.38
N LEU A 356 12.11 12.07 -25.30
CA LEU A 356 11.95 10.86 -26.10
C LEU A 356 12.06 11.15 -27.61
N GLN A 357 11.49 12.26 -28.10
CA GLN A 357 11.63 12.67 -29.49
C GLN A 357 13.10 13.02 -29.81
N ARG A 358 13.75 13.78 -28.93
CA ARG A 358 15.15 14.16 -29.08
C ARG A 358 16.09 12.94 -29.14
N LEU A 359 15.78 11.91 -28.32
CA LEU A 359 16.48 10.63 -28.31
C LEU A 359 16.14 9.74 -29.51
N GLY A 360 15.27 10.18 -30.41
CA GLY A 360 14.87 9.46 -31.62
C GLY A 360 13.87 8.31 -31.35
N TYR A 361 13.13 8.34 -30.23
CA TYR A 361 12.07 7.37 -29.99
C TYR A 361 10.80 7.78 -30.73
N THR A 362 10.52 7.15 -31.86
CA THR A 362 9.43 7.56 -32.76
C THR A 362 8.08 6.95 -32.43
N LYS A 363 8.04 5.79 -31.76
CA LYS A 363 6.80 5.07 -31.44
C LYS A 363 6.18 5.62 -30.15
N GLN A 364 5.64 6.83 -30.25
CA GLN A 364 4.93 7.51 -29.15
C GLN A 364 3.45 7.65 -29.47
N TYR A 365 2.62 7.56 -28.43
CA TYR A 365 1.16 7.78 -28.51
C TYR A 365 0.87 9.19 -29.03
N THR A 366 -0.03 9.28 -29.99
CA THR A 366 -0.48 10.54 -30.59
C THR A 366 -1.96 10.78 -30.31
N ARG A 367 -2.29 12.01 -29.96
CA ARG A 367 -3.66 12.50 -29.80
C ARG A 367 -3.99 13.58 -30.80
N ALA A 368 -5.26 13.65 -31.21
CA ALA A 368 -5.76 14.78 -31.96
C ALA A 368 -5.88 16.01 -31.03
N ALA A 369 -5.36 17.13 -31.44
CA ALA A 369 -5.50 18.41 -30.73
C ALA A 369 -5.92 19.51 -31.73
N GLN A 370 -6.94 20.29 -31.37
CA GLN A 370 -7.29 21.48 -32.15
C GLN A 370 -6.31 22.62 -31.81
N ASP A 371 -5.69 23.18 -32.83
CA ASP A 371 -4.96 24.41 -32.70
C ASP A 371 -5.91 25.57 -32.43
N THR A 372 -5.71 26.30 -31.34
CA THR A 372 -6.59 27.38 -30.87
C THR A 372 -6.61 28.58 -31.80
N TYR A 373 -5.57 28.78 -32.64
CA TYR A 373 -5.45 29.92 -33.53
C TYR A 373 -5.92 29.60 -34.95
N THR A 374 -5.65 28.39 -35.44
CA THR A 374 -5.95 28.01 -36.82
C THR A 374 -7.20 27.15 -36.97
N GLY A 375 -7.72 26.61 -35.86
CA GLY A 375 -8.85 25.67 -35.84
C GLY A 375 -8.53 24.33 -36.49
N LYS A 376 -7.29 24.09 -36.94
CA LYS A 376 -6.87 22.85 -37.57
C LYS A 376 -6.59 21.79 -36.51
N THR A 377 -6.93 20.54 -36.84
CA THR A 377 -6.61 19.38 -36.00
C THR A 377 -5.18 18.96 -36.29
N GLU A 378 -4.33 18.98 -35.26
CA GLU A 378 -2.95 18.52 -35.32
C GLU A 378 -2.75 17.28 -34.45
N LYS A 379 -1.81 16.41 -34.86
CA LYS A 379 -1.36 15.29 -34.02
C LYS A 379 -0.32 15.79 -33.01
N ARG A 380 -0.56 15.57 -31.72
CA ARG A 380 0.39 15.88 -30.65
C ARG A 380 0.73 14.63 -29.87
N PHE A 381 1.99 14.49 -29.49
CA PHE A 381 2.47 13.36 -28.70
C PHE A 381 2.04 13.48 -27.24
N GLY A 382 2.00 12.32 -26.57
CA GLY A 382 1.67 12.18 -25.15
C GLY A 382 0.17 12.18 -24.85
N PHE A 383 -0.17 11.63 -23.71
CA PHE A 383 -1.55 11.60 -23.20
C PHE A 383 -1.86 12.91 -22.45
N LYS A 384 -3.05 13.45 -22.62
CA LYS A 384 -3.49 14.64 -21.88
C LYS A 384 -4.67 14.30 -20.98
N THR A 385 -4.45 14.38 -19.68
CA THR A 385 -5.51 14.26 -18.67
C THR A 385 -6.32 15.55 -18.62
N THR A 386 -7.63 15.42 -18.80
CA THR A 386 -8.60 16.51 -18.77
C THR A 386 -9.81 16.09 -17.95
N SER A 387 -10.74 17.02 -17.70
CA SER A 387 -12.03 16.71 -17.06
C SER A 387 -12.87 15.68 -17.83
N LEU A 388 -12.59 15.45 -19.11
CA LEU A 388 -13.26 14.45 -19.93
C LEU A 388 -12.49 13.13 -20.01
N THR A 389 -11.17 13.17 -20.25
CA THR A 389 -10.35 11.96 -20.45
C THR A 389 -10.10 11.20 -19.17
N ARG A 390 -9.87 11.89 -18.03
CA ARG A 390 -9.61 11.24 -16.75
C ARG A 390 -10.75 10.30 -16.30
N PRO A 391 -12.04 10.74 -16.26
CA PRO A 391 -13.12 9.82 -15.91
C PRO A 391 -13.25 8.65 -16.87
N THR A 392 -12.99 8.85 -18.15
CA THR A 392 -13.09 7.81 -19.19
C THR A 392 -12.08 6.70 -18.96
N ILE A 393 -10.78 7.04 -18.77
CA ILE A 393 -9.74 6.02 -18.57
C ILE A 393 -9.89 5.31 -17.23
N ILE A 394 -10.33 6.03 -16.17
CA ILE A 394 -10.60 5.43 -14.88
C ILE A 394 -11.79 4.47 -14.93
N SER A 395 -12.89 4.84 -15.62
CA SER A 395 -14.05 3.95 -15.78
C SER A 395 -13.69 2.66 -16.49
N ARG A 396 -12.81 2.74 -17.50
CA ARG A 396 -12.29 1.55 -18.17
C ARG A 396 -11.42 0.71 -17.24
N LEU A 397 -10.56 1.33 -16.45
CA LEU A 397 -9.73 0.58 -15.47
C LEU A 397 -10.60 -0.10 -14.41
N ILE A 398 -11.72 0.53 -13.99
CA ILE A 398 -12.69 -0.11 -13.08
C ILE A 398 -13.25 -1.39 -13.70
N GLU A 399 -13.61 -1.36 -14.99
CA GLU A 399 -14.11 -2.53 -15.72
C GLU A 399 -13.03 -3.63 -15.78
N ILE A 400 -11.78 -3.28 -16.11
CA ILE A 400 -10.66 -4.22 -16.18
C ILE A 400 -10.41 -4.86 -14.81
N VAL A 401 -10.40 -4.08 -13.74
CA VAL A 401 -10.20 -4.63 -12.38
C VAL A 401 -11.35 -5.56 -11.98
N ARG A 402 -12.57 -5.28 -12.38
CA ARG A 402 -13.73 -6.14 -12.09
C ARG A 402 -13.69 -7.45 -12.86
N GLU A 403 -13.29 -7.43 -14.15
CA GLU A 403 -13.42 -8.57 -15.06
C GLU A 403 -12.11 -9.30 -15.33
N HIS A 404 -10.99 -8.60 -15.25
CA HIS A 404 -9.65 -9.07 -15.63
C HIS A 404 -8.55 -8.68 -14.63
N CYS A 405 -8.86 -8.68 -13.33
CA CYS A 405 -7.90 -8.34 -12.28
C CYS A 405 -6.65 -9.24 -12.28
N ASP A 406 -6.78 -10.46 -12.83
CA ASP A 406 -5.70 -11.42 -13.01
C ASP A 406 -4.59 -10.94 -13.94
N THR A 407 -4.86 -9.96 -14.80
CA THR A 407 -3.86 -9.34 -15.68
C THR A 407 -2.94 -8.34 -14.97
N ILE A 408 -3.26 -7.91 -13.76
CA ILE A 408 -2.45 -6.98 -12.98
C ILE A 408 -1.51 -7.78 -12.08
N ASN A 409 -0.20 -7.66 -12.30
CA ASN A 409 0.82 -8.48 -11.64
C ASN A 409 1.50 -7.77 -10.45
N ASP A 410 1.61 -6.45 -10.48
CA ASP A 410 2.33 -5.67 -9.48
C ASP A 410 1.50 -5.45 -8.21
N LYS A 411 2.05 -5.88 -7.07
CA LYS A 411 1.38 -5.76 -5.77
C LYS A 411 1.20 -4.32 -5.33
N ASP A 412 2.19 -3.46 -5.56
CA ASP A 412 2.10 -2.05 -5.17
C ASP A 412 0.98 -1.35 -5.94
N THR A 413 0.81 -1.68 -7.22
CA THR A 413 -0.32 -1.20 -8.04
C THR A 413 -1.66 -1.68 -7.47
N LEU A 414 -1.79 -2.97 -7.15
CA LEU A 414 -3.01 -3.54 -6.57
C LEU A 414 -3.35 -2.90 -5.21
N GLU A 415 -2.34 -2.69 -4.35
CA GLU A 415 -2.51 -2.06 -3.05
C GLU A 415 -2.93 -0.59 -3.18
N GLU A 416 -2.39 0.16 -4.16
CA GLU A 416 -2.82 1.53 -4.44
C GLU A 416 -4.27 1.59 -4.94
N LEU A 417 -4.67 0.72 -5.85
CA LEU A 417 -6.05 0.64 -6.35
C LEU A 417 -7.08 0.41 -5.22
N LEU A 418 -6.71 -0.34 -4.18
CA LEU A 418 -7.57 -0.53 -3.00
C LEU A 418 -7.83 0.76 -2.21
N THR A 419 -6.96 1.76 -2.31
CA THR A 419 -7.05 2.99 -1.51
C THR A 419 -7.83 4.09 -2.20
N ILE A 420 -8.06 3.97 -3.51
CA ILE A 420 -8.74 4.99 -4.32
C ILE A 420 -10.21 5.09 -3.93
N ILE A 421 -10.64 6.30 -3.63
CA ILE A 421 -11.98 6.62 -3.15
C ILE A 421 -12.71 7.58 -4.10
N ARG A 422 -14.02 7.64 -3.95
CA ARG A 422 -14.83 8.70 -4.54
C ARG A 422 -15.11 9.74 -3.46
N ASN A 423 -14.58 10.95 -3.62
CA ASN A 423 -14.80 12.04 -2.68
C ASN A 423 -16.27 12.53 -2.69
N GLU A 424 -16.63 13.42 -1.76
CA GLU A 424 -17.99 13.98 -1.65
C GLU A 424 -18.47 14.71 -2.90
N ARG A 425 -17.55 15.20 -3.74
CA ARG A 425 -17.82 15.86 -5.02
C ARG A 425 -17.93 14.86 -6.18
N GLY A 426 -17.86 13.56 -5.92
CA GLY A 426 -17.91 12.49 -6.90
C GLY A 426 -16.62 12.28 -7.69
N ARG A 427 -15.52 12.98 -7.38
CA ARG A 427 -14.23 12.81 -8.04
C ARG A 427 -13.53 11.56 -7.48
N ILE A 428 -12.90 10.81 -8.38
CA ILE A 428 -12.09 9.64 -8.03
C ILE A 428 -10.64 10.10 -7.83
N GLU A 429 -10.10 9.88 -6.64
CA GLU A 429 -8.77 10.32 -6.24
C GLU A 429 -8.25 9.50 -5.05
N ALA A 430 -6.95 9.59 -4.76
CA ALA A 430 -6.40 9.07 -3.53
C ALA A 430 -6.89 9.89 -2.32
N PRO A 431 -7.03 9.28 -1.13
CA PRO A 431 -7.30 10.01 0.11
C PRO A 431 -6.13 10.94 0.45
N GLU A 432 -6.36 11.90 1.37
CA GLU A 432 -5.32 12.83 1.83
C GLU A 432 -4.07 12.07 2.31
N GLY A 433 -2.92 12.43 1.76
CA GLY A 433 -1.64 11.75 2.01
C GLY A 433 -1.44 10.42 1.26
N GLY A 434 -2.38 10.03 0.39
CA GLY A 434 -2.25 8.91 -0.52
C GLY A 434 -1.78 9.33 -1.92
N HIS A 435 -1.52 8.35 -2.78
CA HIS A 435 -1.08 8.53 -4.17
C HIS A 435 -2.02 7.82 -5.13
N ASP A 436 -2.16 8.36 -6.35
CA ASP A 436 -2.90 7.73 -7.46
C ASP A 436 -2.03 7.58 -8.73
N ASP A 437 -0.72 7.66 -8.58
CA ASP A 437 0.26 7.68 -9.66
C ASP A 437 0.31 6.34 -10.42
N GLN A 438 0.28 5.21 -9.70
CA GLN A 438 0.24 3.87 -10.30
C GLN A 438 -1.09 3.63 -11.02
N MET A 439 -2.20 4.05 -10.41
CA MET A 439 -3.52 3.96 -11.01
C MET A 439 -3.56 4.75 -12.33
N MET A 440 -3.06 5.97 -12.34
CA MET A 440 -3.06 6.81 -13.52
C MET A 440 -2.17 6.26 -14.62
N GLY A 441 -0.94 5.86 -14.29
CA GLY A 441 -0.02 5.23 -15.23
C GLY A 441 -0.61 3.97 -15.87
N LEU A 442 -1.24 3.09 -15.07
CA LEU A 442 -1.91 1.88 -15.56
C LEU A 442 -3.13 2.21 -16.44
N ALA A 443 -3.96 3.19 -16.03
CA ALA A 443 -5.11 3.62 -16.81
C ALA A 443 -4.71 4.19 -18.18
N ILE A 444 -3.63 4.96 -18.22
CA ILE A 444 -3.04 5.47 -19.46
C ILE A 444 -2.54 4.31 -20.33
N ALA A 445 -1.84 3.33 -19.76
CA ALA A 445 -1.35 2.16 -20.48
C ALA A 445 -2.49 1.39 -21.17
N HIS A 446 -3.58 1.13 -20.45
CA HIS A 446 -4.75 0.47 -21.04
C HIS A 446 -5.44 1.30 -22.12
N HIS A 447 -5.43 2.63 -22.00
CA HIS A 447 -6.04 3.51 -23.02
C HIS A 447 -5.21 3.52 -24.31
N ILE A 448 -3.90 3.71 -24.20
CA ILE A 448 -3.04 3.80 -25.39
C ILE A 448 -2.87 2.45 -26.09
N ARG A 449 -3.11 1.34 -25.40
CA ARG A 449 -3.09 -0.01 -25.95
C ARG A 449 -3.99 -0.14 -27.19
N GLU A 450 -5.11 0.54 -27.21
CA GLU A 450 -6.04 0.53 -28.34
C GLU A 450 -5.38 1.04 -29.65
N GLN A 451 -4.50 2.02 -29.55
CA GLN A 451 -3.82 2.52 -30.75
C GLN A 451 -2.90 1.46 -31.38
N VAL A 452 -2.34 0.54 -30.57
CA VAL A 452 -1.53 -0.58 -31.07
C VAL A 452 -2.42 -1.61 -31.76
N VAL A 453 -3.54 -1.98 -31.15
CA VAL A 453 -4.47 -3.00 -31.69
C VAL A 453 -5.07 -2.54 -33.02
N PHE A 454 -5.54 -1.29 -33.10
CA PHE A 454 -6.11 -0.77 -34.36
C PHE A 454 -5.09 -0.65 -35.48
N ALA A 455 -3.83 -0.33 -35.18
CA ALA A 455 -2.77 -0.30 -36.20
C ALA A 455 -2.49 -1.68 -36.81
N GLN A 456 -2.68 -2.76 -36.05
CA GLN A 456 -2.53 -4.12 -36.57
C GLN A 456 -3.71 -4.54 -37.45
N GLU A 457 -4.93 -4.11 -37.13
CA GLU A 457 -6.12 -4.39 -37.95
C GLU A 457 -6.06 -3.67 -39.29
N GLU A 458 -5.56 -2.44 -39.34
CA GLU A 458 -5.38 -1.70 -40.58
C GLU A 458 -4.33 -2.33 -41.53
N ILE A 459 -3.32 -3.04 -41.01
CA ILE A 459 -2.29 -3.70 -41.81
C ILE A 459 -2.79 -5.02 -42.43
N VAL A 460 -3.83 -5.64 -41.87
CA VAL A 460 -4.41 -6.90 -42.42
C VAL A 460 -5.27 -6.65 -43.65
N VAL A 461 -5.69 -5.42 -43.95
CA VAL A 461 -6.32 -5.07 -45.21
C VAL A 461 -5.24 -4.86 -46.30
N SER A 462 -4.66 -5.95 -46.77
CA SER A 462 -3.79 -5.95 -47.92
C SER A 462 -4.58 -5.52 -49.18
N PRO A 463 -4.06 -4.55 -49.98
CA PRO A 463 -4.75 -4.11 -51.18
C PRO A 463 -4.73 -5.14 -52.34
N GLN A 464 -4.34 -6.38 -52.09
CA GLN A 464 -4.21 -7.40 -53.13
C GLN A 464 -5.44 -8.28 -53.36
N HIS A 465 -6.54 -8.08 -52.58
CA HIS A 465 -7.81 -8.61 -52.97
C HIS A 465 -8.71 -7.41 -53.28
N SER A 466 -8.68 -6.99 -54.57
CA SER A 466 -9.84 -6.29 -55.15
C SER A 466 -11.07 -7.20 -54.93
N PHE A 467 -11.84 -6.92 -53.89
CA PHE A 467 -13.19 -7.47 -53.80
C PHE A 467 -13.91 -7.01 -55.06
N ASP A 468 -14.20 -7.96 -55.90
CA ASP A 468 -15.01 -7.72 -57.09
C ASP A 468 -16.43 -7.43 -56.60
N VAL A 469 -16.73 -6.12 -56.44
CA VAL A 469 -17.99 -5.63 -55.92
C VAL A 469 -19.17 -6.06 -56.83
N GLU A 470 -18.86 -6.40 -58.09
CA GLU A 470 -19.85 -6.95 -59.02
C GLU A 470 -20.31 -8.36 -58.64
N ARG A 471 -19.51 -9.17 -57.97
CA ARG A 471 -19.95 -10.49 -57.46
C ARG A 471 -20.74 -10.48 -56.17
N MET A 472 -20.79 -9.37 -55.48
CA MET A 472 -21.54 -9.24 -54.25
C MET A 472 -23.02 -8.91 -54.45
N PHE A 473 -23.45 -8.65 -55.73
CA PHE A 473 -24.83 -8.32 -56.07
C PHE A 473 -25.54 -9.39 -56.89
N ASP A 474 -24.96 -10.58 -57.09
CA ASP A 474 -25.71 -11.74 -57.61
C ASP A 474 -26.54 -12.41 -56.50
N ILE A 475 -27.32 -11.60 -55.78
CA ILE A 475 -28.44 -12.08 -54.98
C ILE A 475 -29.62 -12.16 -55.94
N VAL A 476 -29.86 -13.31 -56.50
CA VAL A 476 -31.10 -13.59 -57.26
C VAL A 476 -32.22 -13.68 -56.23
N TYR A 477 -33.12 -12.68 -56.27
CA TYR A 477 -34.39 -12.77 -55.57
C TYR A 477 -35.35 -13.65 -56.38
N ASP A 478 -35.50 -14.89 -55.92
CA ASP A 478 -36.60 -15.73 -56.43
C ASP A 478 -37.87 -15.44 -55.62
N TYR A 479 -38.89 -14.89 -56.26
CA TYR A 479 -40.16 -14.54 -55.64
C TYR A 479 -41.14 -15.75 -55.70
N GLY A 480 -40.68 -16.86 -55.25
CA GLY A 480 -41.49 -18.08 -55.11
C GLY A 480 -40.91 -19.00 -54.04
N GLU A 481 -41.50 -18.99 -52.88
CA GLU A 481 -41.31 -19.99 -51.84
C GLU A 481 -39.87 -20.22 -51.30
N GLY A 482 -39.42 -19.36 -50.36
CA GLY A 482 -38.33 -19.68 -49.47
C GLY A 482 -36.95 -19.21 -49.92
N MET A 483 -36.26 -18.51 -49.04
CA MET A 483 -34.90 -18.02 -49.21
C MET A 483 -33.91 -19.17 -49.12
N THR A 484 -33.21 -19.49 -50.22
CA THR A 484 -32.08 -20.42 -50.22
C THR A 484 -30.80 -19.64 -50.44
N ILE A 485 -29.89 -19.68 -49.47
CA ILE A 485 -28.53 -19.15 -49.61
C ILE A 485 -27.69 -20.26 -50.20
N VAL A 486 -27.02 -20.03 -51.29
CA VAL A 486 -25.98 -20.88 -51.88
C VAL A 486 -24.63 -20.25 -51.65
#